data_54b18f098af6c05799adc1651e890827
#
_entry.id   54b18f098af6c05799adc1651e890827
#
_cell.length_a   1.000
_cell.length_b   1.000
_cell.length_c   1.000
_cell.angle_alpha   90.00
_cell.angle_beta   90.00
_cell.angle_gamma   90.00
#
_symmetry.space_group_name_H-M   'P 1'
#
loop_
_entity.id
_entity.type
_entity.pdbx_description
1 polymer ?
#
loop_
_entity_poly.entity_id
_entity_poly.type
_entity_poly.pdbx_seq_one_letter_code
_entity_poly.pdbx_strand_id
1 'polypeptide(L)'
;MTFSFVPSALSATMVALACLATTAQAQAPANGSVALPAAANNAASVTAPQVVAHYAHLVHSNYSDTLAAAKAMQTAISAFTSQPSAATLAEARKTWLAAREFYGQTEAFRFYGGPIDNDNGPEGRINAWPMDESFVDSVQGKASAGLVNNRKFVISKKNLSAQNERGGEENIATGWHAIEFFLWGQDVSDTGPGERSFEDFVDGKAPNADRRRQYLNVVTELLIDDLTSLVKAWAPDVKNNYRARFVKGNRESLRKMLVGLGSLSRGELAGERLEVALNSQDQEDEHSCFSDNTHRDAVTNAKGIQNVWLGKYQQADGTVLMGPSLRDLVAAKDAALADKTTQQIAASVAATEGIQAPFDREIIGGKEAPGRQRIQKAIDSLTQQSKDLVAAANAIGITKLTLVQP
;
A
#
# COMPACT_ATOMS: atom_id res chain seq x y z
N MET A 1 -11.64 6.51 -64.91
CA MET A 1 -11.79 5.05 -64.86
C MET A 1 -12.48 4.74 -63.52
N THR A 2 -13.77 4.53 -63.63
CA THR A 2 -14.70 4.26 -62.52
C THR A 2 -14.81 2.74 -62.38
N PHE A 3 -14.56 2.22 -61.17
CA PHE A 3 -14.90 0.84 -60.83
C PHE A 3 -15.96 0.81 -59.74
N SER A 4 -17.12 0.27 -60.12
CA SER A 4 -18.25 -0.06 -59.27
C SER A 4 -17.97 -1.32 -58.46
N PHE A 5 -18.29 -1.32 -57.15
CA PHE A 5 -18.39 -2.52 -56.32
C PHE A 5 -19.87 -2.84 -56.05
N VAL A 6 -20.25 -4.08 -56.34
CA VAL A 6 -21.54 -4.70 -56.06
C VAL A 6 -21.47 -5.44 -54.70
N PRO A 7 -22.46 -5.34 -53.82
CA PRO A 7 -22.49 -6.13 -52.60
C PRO A 7 -23.27 -7.44 -52.82
N SER A 8 -22.67 -8.56 -52.45
CA SER A 8 -23.33 -9.88 -52.39
C SER A 8 -24.07 -10.07 -51.09
N ALA A 9 -25.36 -10.34 -51.18
CA ALA A 9 -26.23 -10.71 -50.06
C ALA A 9 -26.11 -12.22 -49.76
N LEU A 10 -25.82 -12.59 -48.49
CA LEU A 10 -25.98 -13.94 -48.02
C LEU A 10 -27.26 -14.04 -47.17
N SER A 11 -28.17 -14.89 -47.63
CA SER A 11 -29.42 -15.23 -46.95
C SER A 11 -29.16 -16.19 -45.80
N ALA A 12 -29.61 -15.85 -44.62
CA ALA A 12 -29.66 -16.76 -43.46
C ALA A 12 -31.06 -17.35 -43.31
N THR A 13 -31.13 -18.67 -43.41
CA THR A 13 -32.36 -19.46 -43.29
C THR A 13 -32.66 -19.68 -41.78
N MET A 14 -33.80 -19.18 -41.29
CA MET A 14 -34.31 -19.51 -39.98
C MET A 14 -35.05 -20.84 -40.00
N VAL A 15 -34.65 -21.76 -39.14
CA VAL A 15 -35.39 -22.97 -38.81
C VAL A 15 -36.17 -22.70 -37.51
N ALA A 16 -37.49 -22.66 -37.63
CA ALA A 16 -38.37 -22.54 -36.46
C ALA A 16 -38.67 -23.94 -35.92
N LEU A 17 -38.31 -24.20 -34.69
CA LEU A 17 -38.69 -25.43 -33.97
C LEU A 17 -39.85 -25.11 -33.04
N ALA A 18 -41.04 -25.63 -33.33
CA ALA A 18 -42.23 -25.51 -32.52
C ALA A 18 -42.18 -26.56 -31.37
N CYS A 19 -42.12 -26.13 -30.09
CA CYS A 19 -42.33 -27.00 -28.96
C CYS A 19 -43.74 -26.83 -28.46
N LEU A 20 -44.50 -27.92 -28.51
CA LEU A 20 -45.83 -28.11 -27.94
C LEU A 20 -45.71 -28.16 -26.40
N ALA A 21 -46.39 -27.24 -25.72
CA ALA A 21 -46.51 -27.24 -24.27
C ALA A 21 -47.71 -28.04 -23.86
N THR A 22 -47.51 -29.15 -23.18
CA THR A 22 -48.55 -29.90 -22.44
C THR A 22 -48.64 -29.36 -21.02
N THR A 23 -49.77 -28.76 -20.69
CA THR A 23 -50.12 -28.32 -19.32
C THR A 23 -50.53 -29.55 -18.47
N ALA A 24 -49.67 -29.89 -17.50
CA ALA A 24 -50.06 -30.77 -16.40
C ALA A 24 -50.36 -29.93 -15.16
N GLN A 25 -51.61 -29.91 -14.76
CA GLN A 25 -52.05 -29.36 -13.45
C GLN A 25 -51.65 -30.31 -12.34
N ALA A 26 -50.75 -29.88 -11.48
CA ALA A 26 -50.43 -30.58 -10.24
C ALA A 26 -51.14 -29.88 -9.07
N GLN A 27 -51.99 -30.62 -8.34
CA GLN A 27 -52.62 -30.23 -7.09
C GLN A 27 -51.58 -29.97 -5.99
N ALA A 28 -51.77 -28.88 -5.23
CA ALA A 28 -50.99 -28.56 -4.05
C ALA A 28 -51.28 -29.53 -2.89
N PRO A 29 -50.26 -30.06 -2.21
CA PRO A 29 -50.46 -30.70 -0.92
C PRO A 29 -50.48 -29.69 0.23
N ALA A 30 -51.30 -29.96 1.22
CA ALA A 30 -51.58 -29.16 2.38
C ALA A 30 -50.36 -28.85 3.25
N ASN A 31 -50.40 -27.68 3.90
CA ASN A 31 -49.47 -27.18 4.90
C ASN A 31 -49.21 -28.17 6.02
N GLY A 32 -48.01 -28.74 6.03
CA GLY A 32 -47.40 -29.32 7.22
C GLY A 32 -46.20 -28.43 7.58
N SER A 33 -46.37 -27.59 8.57
CA SER A 33 -45.30 -26.77 9.15
C SER A 33 -44.34 -27.70 9.91
N VAL A 34 -43.31 -28.19 9.24
CA VAL A 34 -42.17 -28.85 9.89
C VAL A 34 -41.25 -27.75 10.36
N ALA A 35 -41.28 -27.45 11.66
CA ALA A 35 -40.29 -26.65 12.31
C ALA A 35 -38.93 -27.31 12.11
N LEU A 36 -38.07 -26.67 11.26
CA LEU A 36 -36.67 -27.04 11.19
C LEU A 36 -36.05 -26.81 12.57
N PRO A 37 -35.30 -27.77 13.13
CA PRO A 37 -34.59 -27.55 14.37
C PRO A 37 -33.63 -26.40 14.15
N ALA A 38 -33.70 -25.38 15.02
CA ALA A 38 -32.70 -24.30 15.06
C ALA A 38 -31.33 -24.98 15.17
N ALA A 39 -30.54 -24.91 14.12
CA ALA A 39 -29.14 -25.30 14.16
C ALA A 39 -28.50 -24.46 15.25
N ALA A 40 -28.25 -25.09 16.41
CA ALA A 40 -27.42 -24.48 17.44
C ALA A 40 -26.04 -24.26 16.81
N ASN A 41 -25.78 -23.05 16.33
CA ASN A 41 -24.46 -22.61 15.93
C ASN A 41 -23.60 -22.56 17.19
N ASN A 42 -23.05 -23.69 17.59
CA ASN A 42 -21.88 -23.79 18.44
C ASN A 42 -20.61 -23.45 17.60
N ALA A 43 -20.63 -22.35 16.88
CA ALA A 43 -19.42 -21.73 16.44
C ALA A 43 -18.72 -21.22 17.71
N ALA A 44 -17.64 -21.88 18.13
CA ALA A 44 -16.84 -21.43 19.25
C ALA A 44 -16.53 -19.94 19.05
N SER A 45 -16.93 -19.11 20.04
CA SER A 45 -16.78 -17.66 19.92
C SER A 45 -15.31 -17.34 19.70
N VAL A 46 -15.02 -16.54 18.67
CA VAL A 46 -13.66 -16.05 18.38
C VAL A 46 -13.10 -15.34 19.61
N THR A 47 -11.87 -15.66 19.96
CA THR A 47 -11.19 -15.13 21.16
C THR A 47 -10.06 -14.16 20.80
N ALA A 48 -9.74 -13.25 21.73
CA ALA A 48 -8.64 -12.31 21.56
C ALA A 48 -7.29 -12.99 21.23
N PRO A 49 -6.87 -14.08 21.92
CA PRO A 49 -5.63 -14.78 21.55
C PRO A 49 -5.62 -15.32 20.12
N GLN A 50 -6.75 -15.81 19.62
CA GLN A 50 -6.86 -16.32 18.24
C GLN A 50 -6.68 -15.17 17.22
N VAL A 51 -7.33 -14.03 17.44
CA VAL A 51 -7.19 -12.84 16.57
C VAL A 51 -5.77 -12.32 16.58
N VAL A 52 -5.15 -12.18 17.75
CA VAL A 52 -3.76 -11.72 17.86
C VAL A 52 -2.78 -12.67 17.19
N ALA A 53 -2.97 -13.98 17.34
CA ALA A 53 -2.13 -14.98 16.69
C ALA A 53 -2.28 -14.94 15.16
N HIS A 54 -3.51 -14.78 14.66
CA HIS A 54 -3.78 -14.66 13.23
C HIS A 54 -3.22 -13.35 12.65
N TYR A 55 -3.41 -12.22 13.34
CA TYR A 55 -2.79 -10.96 12.96
C TYR A 55 -1.27 -11.10 12.80
N ALA A 56 -0.59 -11.71 13.78
CA ALA A 56 0.86 -11.91 13.70
C ALA A 56 1.27 -12.81 12.52
N HIS A 57 0.40 -13.72 12.08
CA HIS A 57 0.61 -14.50 10.86
C HIS A 57 0.43 -13.62 9.61
N LEU A 58 -0.63 -12.83 9.55
CA LEU A 58 -0.90 -11.89 8.44
C LEU A 58 0.25 -10.90 8.25
N VAL A 59 0.74 -10.28 9.33
CA VAL A 59 1.88 -9.37 9.29
C VAL A 59 3.14 -10.05 8.73
N HIS A 60 3.45 -11.25 9.21
CA HIS A 60 4.61 -12.01 8.72
C HIS A 60 4.48 -12.34 7.24
N SER A 61 3.29 -12.78 6.79
CA SER A 61 3.03 -13.12 5.38
C SER A 61 3.19 -11.88 4.48
N ASN A 62 2.60 -10.75 4.87
CA ASN A 62 2.68 -9.53 4.06
C ASN A 62 4.12 -8.97 3.99
N TYR A 63 4.88 -8.93 5.11
CA TYR A 63 6.30 -8.56 5.04
C TYR A 63 7.14 -9.56 4.23
N SER A 64 6.80 -10.84 4.24
CA SER A 64 7.48 -11.86 3.43
C SER A 64 7.27 -11.65 1.95
N ASP A 65 6.03 -11.36 1.53
CA ASP A 65 5.70 -11.01 0.15
C ASP A 65 6.37 -9.70 -0.29
N THR A 66 6.35 -8.68 0.58
CA THR A 66 7.04 -7.41 0.35
C THR A 66 8.54 -7.64 0.13
N LEU A 67 9.18 -8.45 0.98
CA LEU A 67 10.61 -8.77 0.85
C LEU A 67 10.89 -9.54 -0.46
N ALA A 68 10.02 -10.47 -0.83
CA ALA A 68 10.16 -11.22 -2.08
C ALA A 68 10.05 -10.30 -3.31
N ALA A 69 9.07 -9.39 -3.32
CA ALA A 69 8.89 -8.40 -4.38
C ALA A 69 10.07 -7.40 -4.43
N ALA A 70 10.56 -6.93 -3.28
CA ALA A 70 11.73 -6.06 -3.21
C ALA A 70 13.01 -6.76 -3.72
N LYS A 71 13.18 -8.07 -3.50
CA LYS A 71 14.29 -8.85 -4.09
C LYS A 71 14.16 -8.99 -5.61
N ALA A 72 12.94 -9.13 -6.14
CA ALA A 72 12.73 -9.09 -7.59
C ALA A 72 13.10 -7.72 -8.17
N MET A 73 12.73 -6.62 -7.50
CA MET A 73 13.16 -5.27 -7.82
C MET A 73 14.69 -5.14 -7.78
N GLN A 74 15.36 -5.67 -6.75
CA GLN A 74 16.82 -5.67 -6.65
C GLN A 74 17.47 -6.36 -7.85
N THR A 75 16.90 -7.48 -8.30
CA THR A 75 17.40 -8.19 -9.50
C THR A 75 17.28 -7.31 -10.75
N ALA A 76 16.14 -6.64 -10.95
CA ALA A 76 15.93 -5.73 -12.07
C ALA A 76 16.86 -4.50 -12.00
N ILE A 77 17.04 -3.91 -10.82
CA ILE A 77 17.99 -2.80 -10.59
C ILE A 77 19.42 -3.23 -10.87
N SER A 78 19.84 -4.42 -10.43
CA SER A 78 21.17 -4.97 -10.71
C SER A 78 21.39 -5.17 -12.22
N ALA A 79 20.40 -5.64 -12.94
CA ALA A 79 20.46 -5.76 -14.40
C ALA A 79 20.56 -4.38 -15.06
N PHE A 80 19.77 -3.41 -14.60
CA PHE A 80 19.81 -2.02 -15.09
C PHE A 80 21.16 -1.36 -14.84
N THR A 81 21.71 -1.45 -13.63
CA THR A 81 22.99 -0.81 -13.30
C THR A 81 24.19 -1.49 -13.98
N SER A 82 24.09 -2.78 -14.32
CA SER A 82 25.12 -3.52 -15.07
C SER A 82 25.08 -3.20 -16.56
N GLN A 83 23.90 -3.02 -17.14
CA GLN A 83 23.68 -2.72 -18.56
C GLN A 83 22.57 -1.68 -18.72
N PRO A 84 22.88 -0.38 -18.47
CA PRO A 84 21.88 0.66 -18.56
C PRO A 84 21.30 0.79 -19.97
N SER A 85 19.97 0.67 -20.07
CA SER A 85 19.20 0.85 -21.29
C SER A 85 17.77 1.25 -20.94
N ALA A 86 17.02 1.77 -21.93
CA ALA A 86 15.62 2.09 -21.76
C ALA A 86 14.79 0.87 -21.28
N ALA A 87 15.10 -0.32 -21.82
CA ALA A 87 14.38 -1.55 -21.45
C ALA A 87 14.66 -2.00 -20.01
N THR A 88 15.92 -1.97 -19.57
CA THR A 88 16.28 -2.36 -18.19
C THR A 88 15.82 -1.34 -17.16
N LEU A 89 15.79 -0.04 -17.49
CA LEU A 89 15.19 1.00 -16.65
C LEU A 89 13.67 0.80 -16.51
N ALA A 90 12.97 0.52 -17.62
CA ALA A 90 11.55 0.26 -17.61
C ALA A 90 11.19 -0.96 -16.73
N GLU A 91 11.98 -2.03 -16.78
CA GLU A 91 11.77 -3.21 -15.93
C GLU A 91 12.06 -2.90 -14.44
N ALA A 92 13.08 -2.10 -14.13
CA ALA A 92 13.35 -1.65 -12.76
C ALA A 92 12.19 -0.81 -12.20
N ARG A 93 11.65 0.13 -12.98
CA ARG A 93 10.45 0.92 -12.62
C ARG A 93 9.23 0.02 -12.38
N LYS A 94 8.95 -0.90 -13.27
CA LYS A 94 7.83 -1.83 -13.16
C LYS A 94 7.91 -2.70 -11.91
N THR A 95 9.10 -3.19 -11.56
CA THR A 95 9.28 -4.02 -10.37
C THR A 95 9.21 -3.21 -9.07
N TRP A 96 9.62 -1.93 -9.08
CA TRP A 96 9.40 -1.02 -7.97
C TRP A 96 7.90 -0.82 -7.72
N LEU A 97 7.11 -0.47 -8.74
CA LEU A 97 5.66 -0.32 -8.65
C LEU A 97 4.98 -1.60 -8.11
N ALA A 98 5.40 -2.77 -8.60
CA ALA A 98 4.85 -4.05 -8.13
C ALA A 98 5.18 -4.31 -6.65
N ALA A 99 6.38 -3.95 -6.18
CA ALA A 99 6.77 -4.12 -4.79
C ALA A 99 6.01 -3.15 -3.86
N ARG A 100 5.69 -1.94 -4.32
CA ARG A 100 4.87 -0.97 -3.57
C ARG A 100 3.46 -1.48 -3.30
N GLU A 101 2.87 -2.29 -4.18
CA GLU A 101 1.55 -2.90 -3.96
C GLU A 101 1.50 -3.78 -2.69
N PHE A 102 2.60 -4.46 -2.36
CA PHE A 102 2.72 -5.24 -1.12
C PHE A 102 3.13 -4.37 0.07
N TYR A 103 4.10 -3.48 -0.12
CA TYR A 103 4.60 -2.64 0.95
C TYR A 103 3.51 -1.71 1.50
N GLY A 104 2.75 -1.03 0.65
CA GLY A 104 1.70 -0.10 1.08
C GLY A 104 0.66 -0.72 2.03
N GLN A 105 0.40 -2.03 1.92
CA GLN A 105 -0.49 -2.73 2.84
C GLN A 105 0.13 -2.92 4.23
N THR A 106 1.47 -2.90 4.35
CA THR A 106 2.18 -3.03 5.64
C THR A 106 2.07 -1.78 6.50
N GLU A 107 1.67 -0.65 5.95
CA GLU A 107 1.47 0.60 6.69
C GLU A 107 0.45 0.45 7.85
N ALA A 108 -0.47 -0.52 7.74
CA ALA A 108 -1.39 -0.88 8.82
C ALA A 108 -0.71 -1.52 10.06
N PHE A 109 0.60 -1.79 9.99
CA PHE A 109 1.38 -2.40 11.09
C PHE A 109 2.28 -1.40 11.80
N ARG A 110 2.02 -0.10 11.67
CA ARG A 110 2.74 1.03 12.26
C ARG A 110 1.97 1.69 13.42
N PHE A 111 2.51 2.74 13.98
CA PHE A 111 1.93 3.68 14.96
C PHE A 111 1.74 3.13 16.38
N TYR A 112 2.36 2.00 16.72
CA TYR A 112 2.22 1.40 18.04
C TYR A 112 3.55 0.98 18.69
N GLY A 113 4.69 1.51 18.21
CA GLY A 113 6.02 1.16 18.70
C GLY A 113 6.40 -0.28 18.42
N GLY A 114 6.04 -0.76 17.22
CA GLY A 114 6.37 -2.09 16.71
C GLY A 114 7.80 -2.18 16.17
N PRO A 115 8.16 -3.29 15.52
CA PRO A 115 9.51 -3.47 14.97
C PRO A 115 9.91 -2.42 13.94
N ILE A 116 8.95 -1.86 13.21
CA ILE A 116 9.22 -0.87 12.17
C ILE A 116 9.39 0.54 12.74
N ASP A 117 8.63 0.91 13.76
CA ASP A 117 8.44 2.29 14.23
C ASP A 117 8.73 2.51 15.73
N ASN A 118 9.47 1.59 16.39
CA ASN A 118 10.04 1.90 17.70
C ASN A 118 11.28 2.77 17.55
N ASP A 119 11.82 3.29 18.68
CA ASP A 119 12.99 4.19 18.71
C ASP A 119 14.21 3.73 17.89
N ASN A 120 14.32 2.44 17.59
CA ASN A 120 15.37 1.84 16.76
C ASN A 120 14.82 1.22 15.47
N GLY A 121 13.55 1.45 15.18
CA GLY A 121 12.88 0.92 14.00
C GLY A 121 13.44 1.50 12.70
N PRO A 122 13.35 0.78 11.60
CA PRO A 122 13.89 1.25 10.33
C PRO A 122 12.92 2.12 9.51
N GLU A 123 11.81 2.58 10.07
CA GLU A 123 10.77 3.29 9.32
C GLU A 123 11.33 4.47 8.52
N GLY A 124 12.04 5.40 9.17
CA GLY A 124 12.65 6.56 8.50
C GLY A 124 13.70 6.20 7.43
N ARG A 125 14.28 4.97 7.48
CA ARG A 125 15.16 4.47 6.41
C ARG A 125 14.42 3.73 5.31
N ILE A 126 13.19 3.29 5.55
CA ILE A 126 12.40 2.52 4.58
C ILE A 126 11.49 3.43 3.75
N ASN A 127 10.77 4.37 4.40
CA ASN A 127 9.68 5.07 3.74
C ASN A 127 9.50 6.54 4.14
N ALA A 128 10.56 7.20 4.67
CA ALA A 128 10.49 8.64 4.95
C ALA A 128 10.29 9.46 3.67
N TRP A 129 9.50 10.53 3.80
CA TRP A 129 9.13 11.53 2.80
C TRP A 129 8.62 12.79 3.54
N PRO A 130 8.50 13.96 2.90
CA PRO A 130 8.96 14.33 1.57
C PRO A 130 10.49 14.33 1.47
N MET A 131 11.03 14.34 0.24
CA MET A 131 12.45 14.21 0.00
C MET A 131 13.02 15.44 -0.73
N ASP A 132 14.06 16.11 -0.17
CA ASP A 132 14.91 17.03 -0.93
C ASP A 132 15.84 16.23 -1.86
N GLU A 133 15.49 16.17 -3.14
CA GLU A 133 16.24 15.43 -4.16
C GLU A 133 17.65 15.98 -4.32
N SER A 134 17.83 17.30 -4.12
CA SER A 134 19.12 17.96 -4.20
C SER A 134 20.10 17.51 -3.12
N PHE A 135 19.61 16.85 -2.07
CA PHE A 135 20.44 16.19 -1.07
C PHE A 135 21.10 14.92 -1.63
N VAL A 136 20.47 14.23 -2.54
CA VAL A 136 20.93 12.94 -3.08
C VAL A 136 21.69 13.08 -4.40
N ASP A 137 21.14 13.79 -5.38
CA ASP A 137 21.72 13.91 -6.73
C ASP A 137 21.47 15.33 -7.31
N SER A 138 21.96 15.54 -8.51
CA SER A 138 21.69 16.75 -9.29
C SER A 138 20.19 16.86 -9.62
N VAL A 139 19.69 18.10 -9.54
CA VAL A 139 18.36 18.52 -9.93
C VAL A 139 18.43 19.69 -10.88
N GLN A 140 17.30 20.07 -11.47
CA GLN A 140 17.22 21.24 -12.35
C GLN A 140 17.78 22.48 -11.64
N GLY A 141 18.70 23.17 -12.28
CA GLY A 141 19.37 24.36 -11.72
C GLY A 141 20.50 24.08 -10.72
N LYS A 142 20.70 22.83 -10.26
CA LYS A 142 21.75 22.44 -9.28
C LYS A 142 22.53 21.20 -9.77
N ALA A 143 23.25 21.32 -10.86
CA ALA A 143 23.93 20.20 -11.54
C ALA A 143 25.01 19.47 -10.71
N SER A 144 25.53 20.09 -9.66
CA SER A 144 26.56 19.50 -8.78
C SER A 144 26.07 19.19 -7.37
N ALA A 145 24.75 19.22 -7.15
CA ALA A 145 24.15 18.92 -5.85
C ALA A 145 24.24 17.44 -5.49
N GLY A 146 24.11 17.16 -4.22
CA GLY A 146 23.85 15.84 -3.68
C GLY A 146 25.06 14.96 -3.40
N LEU A 147 24.78 13.89 -2.67
CA LEU A 147 25.77 12.89 -2.22
C LEU A 147 26.43 12.17 -3.40
N VAL A 148 25.73 11.99 -4.52
CA VAL A 148 26.28 11.41 -5.75
C VAL A 148 27.43 12.24 -6.27
N ASN A 149 27.28 13.57 -6.29
CA ASN A 149 28.26 14.49 -6.85
C ASN A 149 29.39 14.85 -5.87
N ASN A 150 29.25 14.54 -4.60
CA ASN A 150 30.30 14.69 -3.60
C ASN A 150 31.29 13.51 -3.65
N ARG A 151 32.36 13.64 -4.42
CA ARG A 151 33.39 12.58 -4.57
C ARG A 151 34.13 12.23 -3.27
N LYS A 152 34.08 13.09 -2.24
CA LYS A 152 34.64 12.78 -0.91
C LYS A 152 33.71 11.89 -0.07
N PHE A 153 32.43 11.83 -0.41
CA PHE A 153 31.48 10.99 0.28
C PHE A 153 31.63 9.53 -0.18
N VAL A 154 31.85 8.63 0.75
CA VAL A 154 31.94 7.18 0.49
C VAL A 154 30.52 6.59 0.54
N ILE A 155 30.02 6.16 -0.61
CA ILE A 155 28.72 5.51 -0.73
C ILE A 155 28.81 4.10 -0.13
N SER A 156 28.11 3.89 1.00
CA SER A 156 28.01 2.60 1.69
C SER A 156 26.73 2.57 2.53
N LYS A 157 26.20 1.39 2.85
CA LYS A 157 25.01 1.24 3.70
C LYS A 157 25.13 2.04 5.01
N LYS A 158 26.29 1.95 5.68
CA LYS A 158 26.54 2.67 6.93
C LYS A 158 26.46 4.18 6.75
N ASN A 159 27.10 4.70 5.70
CA ASN A 159 27.18 6.14 5.50
C ASN A 159 25.86 6.72 5.00
N LEU A 160 25.13 6.00 4.14
CA LEU A 160 23.79 6.41 3.70
C LEU A 160 22.82 6.44 4.88
N SER A 161 22.78 5.38 5.71
CA SER A 161 21.96 5.38 6.93
C SER A 161 22.30 6.54 7.87
N ALA A 162 23.59 6.92 7.98
CA ALA A 162 24.02 8.03 8.82
C ALA A 162 23.73 9.42 8.23
N GLN A 163 23.42 9.51 6.95
CA GLN A 163 23.02 10.75 6.28
C GLN A 163 21.50 10.92 6.24
N ASN A 164 20.74 9.83 6.34
CA ASN A 164 19.28 9.91 6.29
C ASN A 164 18.75 10.83 7.38
N GLU A 165 17.91 11.80 7.01
CA GLU A 165 17.34 12.84 7.88
C GLU A 165 18.38 13.74 8.59
N ARG A 166 19.62 13.69 8.16
CA ARG A 166 20.70 14.48 8.80
C ARG A 166 20.63 15.94 8.39
N GLY A 167 20.33 16.79 9.36
CA GLY A 167 20.27 18.24 9.17
C GLY A 167 18.90 18.76 8.75
N GLY A 168 17.95 17.88 8.47
CA GLY A 168 16.56 18.16 8.13
C GLY A 168 15.83 16.87 7.85
N GLU A 169 14.56 16.81 8.19
CA GLU A 169 13.72 15.63 7.97
C GLU A 169 13.53 15.29 6.48
N GLU A 170 13.62 16.28 5.60
CA GLU A 170 13.56 16.12 4.15
C GLU A 170 14.85 15.57 3.52
N ASN A 171 15.96 15.50 4.30
CA ASN A 171 17.25 15.00 3.82
C ASN A 171 17.25 13.46 3.72
N ILE A 172 16.32 12.91 2.96
CA ILE A 172 16.14 11.49 2.78
C ILE A 172 17.23 10.93 1.87
N ALA A 173 17.99 9.95 2.37
CA ALA A 173 19.10 9.33 1.64
C ALA A 173 18.86 7.85 1.33
N THR A 174 17.79 7.25 1.85
CA THR A 174 17.54 5.80 1.81
C THR A 174 16.07 5.49 1.52
N GLY A 175 15.75 4.20 1.36
CA GLY A 175 14.38 3.74 1.29
C GLY A 175 13.73 3.79 -0.09
N TRP A 176 12.42 3.60 -0.10
CA TRP A 176 11.63 3.51 -1.31
C TRP A 176 11.73 4.77 -2.18
N HIS A 177 11.65 5.96 -1.57
CA HIS A 177 11.61 7.23 -2.29
C HIS A 177 12.98 7.63 -2.86
N ALA A 178 14.08 7.29 -2.17
CA ALA A 178 15.40 7.43 -2.75
C ALA A 178 15.60 6.52 -3.98
N ILE A 179 15.12 5.27 -3.94
CA ILE A 179 15.13 4.37 -5.11
C ILE A 179 14.24 4.92 -6.22
N GLU A 180 13.06 5.39 -5.88
CA GLU A 180 12.11 6.02 -6.80
C GLU A 180 12.75 7.18 -7.55
N PHE A 181 13.37 8.12 -6.82
CA PHE A 181 14.07 9.24 -7.41
C PHE A 181 15.20 8.82 -8.35
N PHE A 182 15.96 7.78 -8.02
CA PHE A 182 16.95 7.26 -8.96
C PHE A 182 16.35 6.69 -10.24
N LEU A 183 15.18 6.10 -10.16
CA LEU A 183 14.54 5.45 -11.31
C LEU A 183 13.79 6.47 -12.18
N TRP A 184 13.09 7.44 -11.61
CA TRP A 184 12.27 8.41 -12.35
C TRP A 184 12.92 9.78 -12.48
N GLY A 185 13.79 10.16 -11.55
CA GLY A 185 14.33 11.52 -11.49
C GLY A 185 13.32 12.49 -10.88
N GLN A 186 13.67 13.76 -10.96
CA GLN A 186 12.78 14.85 -10.56
C GLN A 186 11.55 14.86 -11.45
N ASP A 187 10.39 14.97 -10.87
CA ASP A 187 9.17 15.25 -11.60
C ASP A 187 8.97 16.77 -11.71
N VAL A 188 8.84 17.24 -12.92
CA VAL A 188 8.61 18.66 -13.26
C VAL A 188 7.37 18.81 -14.16
N SER A 189 6.59 17.74 -14.30
CA SER A 189 5.41 17.63 -15.17
C SER A 189 4.14 17.52 -14.33
N ASP A 190 3.08 18.14 -14.75
CA ASP A 190 1.72 17.94 -14.20
C ASP A 190 0.92 16.87 -14.97
N THR A 191 1.57 16.10 -15.84
CA THR A 191 0.90 15.20 -16.79
C THR A 191 1.42 13.77 -16.77
N GLY A 192 2.44 13.48 -16.00
CA GLY A 192 3.03 12.17 -15.88
C GLY A 192 4.36 12.20 -15.11
N PRO A 193 4.86 11.03 -14.69
CA PRO A 193 5.98 10.88 -13.78
C PRO A 193 7.30 11.43 -14.33
N GLY A 194 8.29 11.53 -13.47
CA GLY A 194 9.65 11.92 -13.84
C GLY A 194 10.25 11.08 -14.97
N GLU A 195 11.00 11.72 -15.86
CA GLU A 195 11.51 11.12 -17.11
C GLU A 195 13.05 10.97 -17.11
N ARG A 196 13.64 10.50 -16.00
CA ARG A 196 15.09 10.28 -15.95
C ARG A 196 15.56 9.37 -17.10
N SER A 197 16.58 9.80 -17.82
CA SER A 197 17.21 9.02 -18.88
C SER A 197 18.07 7.88 -18.30
N PHE A 198 18.06 6.72 -18.95
CA PHE A 198 19.04 5.67 -18.64
C PHE A 198 20.50 6.12 -18.91
N GLU A 199 20.71 7.10 -19.77
CA GLU A 199 22.02 7.65 -20.08
C GLU A 199 22.70 8.30 -18.87
N ASP A 200 21.92 8.72 -17.84
CA ASP A 200 22.46 9.21 -16.57
C ASP A 200 23.30 8.15 -15.83
N PHE A 201 23.11 6.89 -16.20
CA PHE A 201 23.81 5.73 -15.62
C PHE A 201 24.89 5.17 -16.56
N VAL A 202 25.16 5.80 -17.71
CA VAL A 202 26.14 5.36 -18.72
C VAL A 202 27.42 6.17 -18.59
N ASP A 203 28.57 5.49 -18.45
CA ASP A 203 29.87 6.14 -18.37
C ASP A 203 30.16 6.97 -19.62
N GLY A 204 30.61 8.19 -19.39
CA GLY A 204 30.89 9.15 -20.48
C GLY A 204 29.68 9.88 -21.07
N LYS A 205 28.44 9.49 -20.67
CA LYS A 205 27.21 10.20 -21.04
C LYS A 205 26.80 11.22 -19.99
N ALA A 206 26.88 10.85 -18.72
CA ALA A 206 26.57 11.75 -17.62
C ALA A 206 27.69 11.76 -16.57
N PRO A 207 27.89 12.91 -15.86
CA PRO A 207 28.83 12.98 -14.75
C PRO A 207 28.45 12.00 -13.62
N ASN A 208 29.46 11.34 -13.01
CA ASN A 208 29.28 10.46 -11.87
C ASN A 208 28.28 9.30 -12.08
N ALA A 209 28.14 8.82 -13.33
CA ALA A 209 27.28 7.69 -13.68
C ALA A 209 27.60 6.43 -12.85
N ASP A 210 28.91 6.15 -12.65
CA ASP A 210 29.41 5.07 -11.82
C ASP A 210 28.92 5.17 -10.36
N ARG A 211 28.98 6.37 -9.79
CA ARG A 211 28.52 6.64 -8.42
C ARG A 211 26.99 6.54 -8.30
N ARG A 212 26.26 6.96 -9.33
CA ARG A 212 24.80 6.83 -9.38
C ARG A 212 24.38 5.38 -9.40
N ARG A 213 25.04 4.52 -10.18
CA ARG A 213 24.84 3.06 -10.17
C ARG A 213 25.18 2.45 -8.80
N GLN A 214 26.31 2.85 -8.21
CA GLN A 214 26.71 2.40 -6.88
C GLN A 214 25.67 2.76 -5.82
N TYR A 215 25.18 4.01 -5.83
CA TYR A 215 24.20 4.49 -4.85
C TYR A 215 22.91 3.68 -4.96
N LEU A 216 22.35 3.55 -6.16
CA LEU A 216 21.11 2.82 -6.39
C LEU A 216 21.21 1.35 -5.93
N ASN A 217 22.33 0.67 -6.18
CA ASN A 217 22.54 -0.68 -5.67
C ASN A 217 22.60 -0.71 -4.13
N VAL A 218 23.39 0.18 -3.51
CA VAL A 218 23.59 0.19 -2.05
C VAL A 218 22.30 0.53 -1.30
N VAL A 219 21.50 1.50 -1.79
CA VAL A 219 20.23 1.84 -1.14
C VAL A 219 19.20 0.72 -1.27
N THR A 220 19.20 0.01 -2.40
CA THR A 220 18.34 -1.17 -2.60
C THR A 220 18.75 -2.32 -1.67
N GLU A 221 20.04 -2.58 -1.52
CA GLU A 221 20.52 -3.58 -0.56
C GLU A 221 20.17 -3.23 0.89
N LEU A 222 20.24 -1.96 1.26
CA LEU A 222 19.87 -1.49 2.59
C LEU A 222 18.37 -1.71 2.86
N LEU A 223 17.52 -1.39 1.89
CA LEU A 223 16.08 -1.67 1.98
C LEU A 223 15.80 -3.17 2.19
N ILE A 224 16.52 -4.06 1.48
CA ILE A 224 16.40 -5.52 1.65
C ILE A 224 16.82 -5.94 3.06
N ASP A 225 17.89 -5.36 3.61
CA ASP A 225 18.34 -5.66 4.98
C ASP A 225 17.27 -5.26 6.01
N ASP A 226 16.71 -4.05 5.88
CA ASP A 226 15.68 -3.54 6.78
C ASP A 226 14.39 -4.38 6.69
N LEU A 227 13.90 -4.68 5.50
CA LEU A 227 12.74 -5.57 5.31
C LEU A 227 13.00 -6.99 5.85
N THR A 228 14.21 -7.52 5.68
CA THR A 228 14.61 -8.82 6.25
C THR A 228 14.53 -8.79 7.78
N SER A 229 14.91 -7.67 8.41
CA SER A 229 14.81 -7.52 9.86
C SER A 229 13.36 -7.58 10.35
N LEU A 230 12.44 -6.97 9.60
CA LEU A 230 11.00 -6.98 9.91
C LEU A 230 10.41 -8.39 9.76
N VAL A 231 10.73 -9.10 8.67
CA VAL A 231 10.32 -10.51 8.50
C VAL A 231 10.79 -11.36 9.69
N LYS A 232 12.07 -11.23 10.11
CA LYS A 232 12.60 -11.95 11.28
C LYS A 232 11.91 -11.58 12.58
N ALA A 233 11.58 -10.32 12.78
CA ALA A 233 10.87 -9.84 13.97
C ALA A 233 9.48 -10.48 14.13
N TRP A 234 8.82 -10.81 13.01
CA TRP A 234 7.49 -11.41 12.96
C TRP A 234 7.50 -12.92 12.63
N ALA A 235 8.66 -13.53 12.42
CA ALA A 235 8.75 -14.95 12.05
C ALA A 235 8.20 -15.87 13.15
N PRO A 236 7.42 -16.93 12.80
CA PRO A 236 6.82 -17.82 13.78
C PRO A 236 7.85 -18.67 14.52
N ASP A 237 8.93 -19.06 13.84
CA ASP A 237 9.91 -20.05 14.34
C ASP A 237 11.10 -19.42 15.06
N VAL A 238 11.15 -18.09 15.19
CA VAL A 238 12.22 -17.37 15.88
C VAL A 238 11.84 -17.15 17.34
N LYS A 239 12.55 -17.81 18.24
CA LYS A 239 12.35 -17.66 19.68
C LYS A 239 12.70 -16.24 20.15
N ASN A 240 11.90 -15.71 21.10
CA ASN A 240 12.14 -14.42 21.77
C ASN A 240 12.12 -13.17 20.85
N ASN A 241 11.64 -13.30 19.62
CA ASN A 241 11.43 -12.16 18.73
C ASN A 241 10.22 -11.30 19.17
N TYR A 242 9.92 -10.25 18.41
CA TYR A 242 8.76 -9.39 18.71
C TYR A 242 7.44 -10.16 18.66
N ARG A 243 7.23 -11.03 17.65
CA ARG A 243 6.03 -11.87 17.53
C ARG A 243 5.77 -12.69 18.81
N ALA A 244 6.79 -13.31 19.36
CA ALA A 244 6.65 -14.16 20.55
C ALA A 244 6.12 -13.39 21.78
N ARG A 245 6.43 -12.11 21.90
CA ARG A 245 5.89 -11.20 22.92
C ARG A 245 4.50 -10.70 22.54
N PHE A 246 4.32 -10.30 21.30
CA PHE A 246 3.07 -9.75 20.77
C PHE A 246 1.90 -10.73 20.93
N VAL A 247 2.09 -12.00 20.56
CA VAL A 247 1.02 -13.02 20.68
C VAL A 247 0.62 -13.30 22.14
N LYS A 248 1.46 -13.00 23.11
CA LYS A 248 1.14 -13.13 24.54
C LYS A 248 0.44 -11.90 25.12
N GLY A 249 0.46 -10.79 24.38
CA GLY A 249 -0.03 -9.50 24.86
C GLY A 249 -1.54 -9.36 24.93
N ASN A 250 -2.29 -10.30 24.35
CA ASN A 250 -3.76 -10.34 24.38
C ASN A 250 -4.42 -8.96 24.16
N ARG A 251 -4.97 -8.38 25.21
CA ARG A 251 -5.66 -7.07 25.16
C ARG A 251 -4.75 -5.92 24.68
N GLU A 252 -3.50 -5.89 25.13
CA GLU A 252 -2.55 -4.86 24.68
C GLU A 252 -2.20 -5.01 23.20
N SER A 253 -2.09 -6.24 22.70
CA SER A 253 -1.88 -6.49 21.29
C SER A 253 -3.08 -6.07 20.44
N LEU A 254 -4.32 -6.33 20.89
CA LEU A 254 -5.52 -5.80 20.24
C LEU A 254 -5.53 -4.26 20.22
N ARG A 255 -5.14 -3.62 21.33
CA ARG A 255 -5.01 -2.16 21.39
C ARG A 255 -4.02 -1.66 20.33
N LYS A 256 -2.85 -2.27 20.22
CA LYS A 256 -1.84 -1.94 19.21
C LYS A 256 -2.38 -2.07 17.78
N MET A 257 -3.08 -3.17 17.47
CA MET A 257 -3.72 -3.34 16.17
C MET A 257 -4.67 -2.18 15.86
N LEU A 258 -5.55 -1.82 16.78
CA LEU A 258 -6.53 -0.75 16.60
C LEU A 258 -5.89 0.66 16.55
N VAL A 259 -4.81 0.89 17.30
CA VAL A 259 -4.00 2.12 17.17
C VAL A 259 -3.41 2.21 15.78
N GLY A 260 -2.83 1.14 15.26
CA GLY A 260 -2.29 1.11 13.89
C GLY A 260 -3.35 1.47 12.85
N LEU A 261 -4.50 0.80 12.88
CA LEU A 261 -5.58 1.05 11.92
C LEU A 261 -6.13 2.47 12.00
N GLY A 262 -6.40 2.96 13.22
CA GLY A 262 -6.99 4.29 13.42
C GLY A 262 -6.03 5.42 13.10
N SER A 263 -4.73 5.28 13.46
CA SER A 263 -3.69 6.27 13.16
C SER A 263 -3.38 6.33 11.67
N LEU A 264 -3.25 5.16 11.00
CA LEU A 264 -3.11 5.16 9.54
C LEU A 264 -4.31 5.81 8.87
N SER A 265 -5.53 5.52 9.34
CA SER A 265 -6.75 6.03 8.72
C SER A 265 -6.86 7.57 8.78
N ARG A 266 -6.66 8.18 9.97
CA ARG A 266 -6.87 9.64 10.16
C ARG A 266 -5.58 10.44 10.09
N GLY A 267 -4.54 10.02 10.79
CA GLY A 267 -3.29 10.77 10.87
C GLY A 267 -2.55 10.71 9.55
N GLU A 268 -2.09 9.53 9.21
CA GLU A 268 -1.18 9.36 8.07
C GLU A 268 -1.88 9.47 6.71
N LEU A 269 -2.87 8.58 6.42
CA LEU A 269 -3.42 8.52 5.08
C LEU A 269 -4.35 9.70 4.77
N ALA A 270 -5.31 10.00 5.64
CA ALA A 270 -6.21 11.12 5.40
C ALA A 270 -5.51 12.47 5.61
N GLY A 271 -4.69 12.60 6.66
CA GLY A 271 -4.00 13.84 7.02
C GLY A 271 -2.77 14.07 6.17
N GLU A 272 -1.67 13.37 6.48
CA GLU A 272 -0.38 13.68 5.89
C GLU A 272 -0.33 13.41 4.37
N ARG A 273 -0.87 12.28 3.89
CA ARG A 273 -0.73 11.89 2.47
C ARG A 273 -1.76 12.49 1.52
N LEU A 274 -2.98 12.80 1.99
CA LEU A 274 -4.02 13.31 1.12
C LEU A 274 -4.36 14.78 1.38
N GLU A 275 -4.55 15.18 2.67
CA GLU A 275 -5.01 16.52 3.01
C GLU A 275 -3.91 17.56 2.79
N VAL A 276 -2.63 17.22 3.05
CA VAL A 276 -1.49 18.14 2.81
C VAL A 276 -1.39 18.46 1.32
N ALA A 277 -1.25 17.44 0.45
CA ALA A 277 -1.17 17.64 -1.00
C ALA A 277 -2.42 18.33 -1.57
N LEU A 278 -3.62 17.97 -1.08
CA LEU A 278 -4.87 18.61 -1.51
C LEU A 278 -4.91 20.11 -1.17
N ASN A 279 -4.34 20.53 -0.03
CA ASN A 279 -4.36 21.92 0.42
C ASN A 279 -3.27 22.76 -0.24
N SER A 280 -2.06 22.24 -0.36
CA SER A 280 -0.93 22.94 -1.01
C SER A 280 -1.10 23.02 -2.53
N GLN A 281 -1.69 21.99 -3.14
CA GLN A 281 -1.71 21.78 -4.60
C GLN A 281 -0.31 21.71 -5.21
N ASP A 282 0.65 21.22 -4.42
CA ASP A 282 2.04 21.05 -4.80
C ASP A 282 2.35 19.55 -4.92
N GLN A 283 2.90 19.15 -6.05
CA GLN A 283 3.28 17.75 -6.29
C GLN A 283 4.39 17.27 -5.35
N GLU A 284 5.24 18.18 -4.85
CA GLU A 284 6.29 17.83 -3.88
C GLU A 284 5.72 17.32 -2.53
N ASP A 285 4.46 17.64 -2.24
CA ASP A 285 3.74 17.12 -1.07
C ASP A 285 3.06 15.77 -1.33
N GLU A 286 3.28 15.15 -2.47
CA GLU A 286 2.79 13.82 -2.80
C GLU A 286 3.68 12.74 -2.20
N HIS A 287 3.06 11.66 -1.72
CA HIS A 287 3.81 10.57 -1.09
C HIS A 287 4.78 9.85 -2.04
N SER A 288 4.41 9.65 -3.30
CA SER A 288 5.25 9.04 -4.35
C SER A 288 5.23 9.93 -5.60
N CYS A 289 5.78 11.15 -5.47
CA CYS A 289 5.73 12.19 -6.48
C CYS A 289 6.53 11.83 -7.74
N PHE A 290 7.71 11.18 -7.62
CA PHE A 290 8.56 10.91 -8.77
C PHE A 290 7.97 9.91 -9.76
N SER A 291 7.14 8.99 -9.29
CA SER A 291 6.53 7.92 -10.09
C SER A 291 5.03 8.10 -10.35
N ASP A 292 4.40 9.16 -9.83
CA ASP A 292 2.93 9.36 -9.79
C ASP A 292 2.18 8.21 -9.14
N ASN A 293 2.81 7.49 -8.20
CA ASN A 293 2.21 6.31 -7.59
C ASN A 293 1.33 6.61 -6.36
N THR A 294 1.19 7.87 -5.96
CA THR A 294 0.47 8.29 -4.75
C THR A 294 -0.97 7.75 -4.70
N HIS A 295 -1.67 7.72 -5.84
CA HIS A 295 -3.01 7.14 -5.94
C HIS A 295 -3.02 5.64 -5.57
N ARG A 296 -1.97 4.87 -5.91
CA ARG A 296 -1.85 3.45 -5.54
C ARG A 296 -1.47 3.27 -4.09
N ASP A 297 -0.60 4.13 -3.56
CA ASP A 297 -0.26 4.13 -2.13
C ASP A 297 -1.52 4.32 -1.27
N ALA A 298 -2.40 5.26 -1.64
CA ALA A 298 -3.67 5.46 -0.95
C ALA A 298 -4.53 4.20 -0.94
N VAL A 299 -4.66 3.52 -2.09
CA VAL A 299 -5.43 2.27 -2.22
C VAL A 299 -4.83 1.15 -1.37
N THR A 300 -3.51 0.96 -1.44
CA THR A 300 -2.86 -0.16 -0.73
C THR A 300 -2.85 0.05 0.78
N ASN A 301 -2.73 1.29 1.26
CA ASN A 301 -2.90 1.65 2.68
C ASN A 301 -4.31 1.31 3.18
N ALA A 302 -5.35 1.73 2.45
CA ALA A 302 -6.73 1.43 2.78
C ALA A 302 -7.00 -0.09 2.77
N LYS A 303 -6.43 -0.84 1.82
CA LYS A 303 -6.46 -2.31 1.77
C LYS A 303 -5.75 -2.95 2.96
N GLY A 304 -4.63 -2.40 3.42
CA GLY A 304 -3.95 -2.85 4.63
C GLY A 304 -4.85 -2.78 5.86
N ILE A 305 -5.59 -1.68 6.03
CA ILE A 305 -6.59 -1.54 7.10
C ILE A 305 -7.69 -2.60 6.95
N GLN A 306 -8.23 -2.77 5.75
CA GLN A 306 -9.27 -3.77 5.47
C GLN A 306 -8.79 -5.19 5.76
N ASN A 307 -7.56 -5.52 5.38
CA ASN A 307 -6.97 -6.84 5.63
C ASN A 307 -6.91 -7.17 7.11
N VAL A 308 -6.44 -6.24 7.94
CA VAL A 308 -6.35 -6.43 9.40
C VAL A 308 -7.74 -6.52 10.02
N TRP A 309 -8.67 -5.66 9.60
CA TRP A 309 -10.04 -5.68 10.10
C TRP A 309 -10.75 -7.00 9.84
N LEU A 310 -10.62 -7.52 8.62
CA LEU A 310 -11.27 -8.77 8.18
C LEU A 310 -10.46 -10.03 8.49
N GLY A 311 -9.22 -9.92 8.96
CA GLY A 311 -8.31 -11.06 9.10
C GLY A 311 -8.06 -11.78 7.76
N LYS A 312 -7.96 -11.01 6.67
CA LYS A 312 -7.84 -11.53 5.30
C LYS A 312 -6.70 -10.86 4.57
N TYR A 313 -5.84 -11.65 3.92
CA TYR A 313 -4.76 -11.14 3.09
C TYR A 313 -4.58 -12.01 1.85
N GLN A 314 -4.51 -11.39 0.68
CA GLN A 314 -4.18 -12.08 -0.57
C GLN A 314 -2.66 -12.05 -0.77
N GLN A 315 -2.04 -13.22 -0.70
CA GLN A 315 -0.60 -13.41 -0.84
C GLN A 315 -0.15 -13.27 -2.30
N ALA A 316 1.16 -13.08 -2.50
CA ALA A 316 1.76 -12.90 -3.82
C ALA A 316 1.54 -14.08 -4.78
N ASP A 317 1.38 -15.29 -4.27
CA ASP A 317 1.07 -16.48 -5.06
C ASP A 317 -0.44 -16.62 -5.41
N GLY A 318 -1.26 -15.64 -5.01
CA GLY A 318 -2.71 -15.63 -5.22
C GLY A 318 -3.51 -16.38 -4.17
N THR A 319 -2.86 -17.08 -3.23
CA THR A 319 -3.59 -17.72 -2.13
C THR A 319 -4.15 -16.68 -1.16
N VAL A 320 -5.25 -17.02 -0.48
CA VAL A 320 -5.90 -16.13 0.47
C VAL A 320 -5.70 -16.68 1.88
N LEU A 321 -4.91 -15.96 2.67
CA LEU A 321 -4.83 -16.15 4.11
C LEU A 321 -6.10 -15.59 4.75
N MET A 322 -6.81 -16.38 5.58
CA MET A 322 -8.05 -15.98 6.25
C MET A 322 -8.13 -16.63 7.62
N GLY A 323 -8.61 -15.88 8.62
CA GLY A 323 -8.76 -16.40 9.98
C GLY A 323 -9.47 -15.43 10.93
N PRO A 324 -9.44 -15.72 12.25
CA PRO A 324 -10.10 -14.91 13.28
C PRO A 324 -9.69 -13.44 13.20
N SER A 325 -10.67 -12.53 13.26
CA SER A 325 -10.48 -11.11 12.94
C SER A 325 -10.98 -10.17 14.05
N LEU A 326 -10.57 -8.89 13.95
CA LEU A 326 -11.13 -7.81 14.79
C LEU A 326 -12.65 -7.70 14.57
N ARG A 327 -13.11 -7.81 13.31
CA ARG A 327 -14.53 -7.82 12.98
C ARG A 327 -15.30 -8.88 13.78
N ASP A 328 -14.76 -10.09 13.87
CA ASP A 328 -15.44 -11.19 14.57
C ASP A 328 -15.54 -10.94 16.09
N LEU A 329 -14.49 -10.35 16.69
CA LEU A 329 -14.54 -9.96 18.11
C LEU A 329 -15.59 -8.88 18.37
N VAL A 330 -15.69 -7.89 17.48
CA VAL A 330 -16.69 -6.82 17.59
C VAL A 330 -18.07 -7.38 17.33
N ALA A 331 -18.26 -8.22 16.31
CA ALA A 331 -19.55 -8.84 15.99
C ALA A 331 -20.10 -9.69 17.14
N ALA A 332 -19.24 -10.36 17.90
CA ALA A 332 -19.65 -11.12 19.09
C ALA A 332 -20.20 -10.22 20.22
N LYS A 333 -19.99 -8.91 20.18
CA LYS A 333 -20.49 -7.91 21.15
C LYS A 333 -21.59 -7.05 20.57
N ASP A 334 -21.41 -6.60 19.35
CA ASP A 334 -22.30 -5.72 18.60
C ASP A 334 -22.17 -6.02 17.09
N ALA A 335 -23.05 -6.86 16.58
CA ALA A 335 -23.03 -7.26 15.18
C ALA A 335 -23.32 -6.08 14.23
N ALA A 336 -24.23 -5.17 14.63
CA ALA A 336 -24.58 -4.01 13.83
C ALA A 336 -23.40 -3.04 13.69
N LEU A 337 -22.65 -2.81 14.77
CA LEU A 337 -21.43 -1.98 14.72
C LEU A 337 -20.34 -2.65 13.87
N ALA A 338 -20.15 -3.97 13.99
CA ALA A 338 -19.20 -4.70 13.16
C ALA A 338 -19.51 -4.57 11.66
N ASP A 339 -20.78 -4.70 11.29
CA ASP A 339 -21.22 -4.57 9.91
C ASP A 339 -21.10 -3.12 9.41
N LYS A 340 -21.49 -2.13 10.22
CA LYS A 340 -21.29 -0.71 9.91
C LYS A 340 -19.82 -0.37 9.66
N THR A 341 -18.92 -0.80 10.55
CA THR A 341 -17.48 -0.56 10.42
C THR A 341 -16.92 -1.24 9.17
N THR A 342 -17.38 -2.48 8.88
CA THR A 342 -16.98 -3.20 7.66
C THR A 342 -17.39 -2.45 6.39
N GLN A 343 -18.64 -1.95 6.35
CA GLN A 343 -19.13 -1.16 5.22
C GLN A 343 -18.37 0.16 5.06
N GLN A 344 -18.05 0.84 6.18
CA GLN A 344 -17.25 2.07 6.15
C GLN A 344 -15.84 1.83 5.62
N ILE A 345 -15.17 0.76 6.04
CA ILE A 345 -13.84 0.38 5.55
C ILE A 345 -13.89 0.06 4.03
N ALA A 346 -14.91 -0.66 3.59
CA ALA A 346 -15.10 -0.93 2.17
C ALA A 346 -15.36 0.35 1.36
N ALA A 347 -16.13 1.30 1.93
CA ALA A 347 -16.37 2.60 1.32
C ALA A 347 -15.08 3.44 1.21
N SER A 348 -14.19 3.35 2.20
CA SER A 348 -12.89 4.04 2.17
C SER A 348 -11.97 3.45 1.10
N VAL A 349 -11.90 2.13 0.98
CA VAL A 349 -11.17 1.47 -0.13
C VAL A 349 -11.72 1.93 -1.48
N ALA A 350 -13.05 1.91 -1.67
CA ALA A 350 -13.67 2.36 -2.91
C ALA A 350 -13.45 3.84 -3.20
N ALA A 351 -13.37 4.68 -2.16
CA ALA A 351 -13.09 6.12 -2.32
C ALA A 351 -11.63 6.35 -2.77
N THR A 352 -10.66 5.63 -2.19
CA THR A 352 -9.26 5.69 -2.64
C THR A 352 -9.08 5.13 -4.05
N GLU A 353 -9.76 4.04 -4.40
CA GLU A 353 -9.78 3.50 -5.78
C GLU A 353 -10.40 4.47 -6.81
N GLY A 354 -11.17 5.44 -6.36
CA GLY A 354 -11.72 6.50 -7.21
C GLY A 354 -10.72 7.59 -7.59
N ILE A 355 -9.61 7.74 -6.87
CA ILE A 355 -8.54 8.70 -7.17
C ILE A 355 -7.82 8.25 -8.45
N GLN A 356 -7.62 9.18 -9.38
CA GLN A 356 -7.08 8.86 -10.71
C GLN A 356 -5.58 9.18 -10.80
N ALA A 357 -4.93 8.63 -11.81
CA ALA A 357 -3.58 8.98 -12.20
C ALA A 357 -3.61 9.94 -13.41
N PRO A 358 -2.66 10.85 -13.53
CA PRO A 358 -1.64 11.18 -12.53
C PRO A 358 -2.27 11.90 -11.33
N PHE A 359 -1.69 11.73 -10.15
CA PHE A 359 -2.24 12.30 -8.92
C PHE A 359 -2.14 13.84 -8.90
N ASP A 360 -1.14 14.42 -9.53
CA ASP A 360 -0.96 15.88 -9.71
C ASP A 360 -2.24 16.57 -10.17
N ARG A 361 -2.97 15.95 -11.11
CA ARG A 361 -4.21 16.49 -11.65
C ARG A 361 -5.38 16.39 -10.69
N GLU A 362 -5.29 15.51 -9.72
CA GLU A 362 -6.33 15.32 -8.72
C GLU A 362 -6.29 16.42 -7.64
N ILE A 363 -5.11 17.03 -7.37
CA ILE A 363 -4.94 18.03 -6.31
C ILE A 363 -5.17 19.47 -6.80
N ILE A 364 -5.00 19.75 -8.09
CA ILE A 364 -5.07 21.11 -8.64
C ILE A 364 -6.47 21.62 -8.94
N GLY A 365 -6.61 22.94 -8.99
CA GLY A 365 -7.84 23.62 -9.39
C GLY A 365 -8.68 24.13 -8.23
N GLY A 366 -9.90 24.56 -8.53
CA GLY A 366 -10.86 25.03 -7.51
C GLY A 366 -11.44 23.87 -6.69
N LYS A 367 -12.07 24.20 -5.55
CA LYS A 367 -12.66 23.17 -4.65
C LYS A 367 -13.67 22.23 -5.34
N GLU A 368 -14.31 22.71 -6.42
CA GLU A 368 -15.29 21.94 -7.20
C GLU A 368 -14.64 21.11 -8.33
N ALA A 369 -13.30 21.16 -8.48
CA ALA A 369 -12.62 20.33 -9.47
C ALA A 369 -12.85 18.83 -9.16
N PRO A 370 -13.18 18.00 -10.17
CA PRO A 370 -13.55 16.60 -9.94
C PRO A 370 -12.50 15.76 -9.21
N GLY A 371 -11.21 16.01 -9.47
CA GLY A 371 -10.10 15.36 -8.78
C GLY A 371 -10.09 15.69 -7.30
N ARG A 372 -10.13 16.99 -6.98
CA ARG A 372 -10.16 17.45 -5.58
C ARG A 372 -11.36 16.90 -4.80
N GLN A 373 -12.50 16.77 -5.46
CA GLN A 373 -13.69 16.15 -4.83
C GLN A 373 -13.49 14.66 -4.57
N ARG A 374 -12.80 13.93 -5.46
CA ARG A 374 -12.46 12.52 -5.22
C ARG A 374 -11.54 12.35 -4.02
N ILE A 375 -10.49 13.17 -3.92
CA ILE A 375 -9.58 13.16 -2.77
C ILE A 375 -10.31 13.54 -1.49
N GLN A 376 -11.11 14.62 -1.50
CA GLN A 376 -11.89 15.04 -0.32
C GLN A 376 -12.83 13.93 0.15
N LYS A 377 -13.49 13.23 -0.78
CA LYS A 377 -14.33 12.08 -0.46
C LYS A 377 -13.54 10.96 0.22
N ALA A 378 -12.32 10.69 -0.21
CA ALA A 378 -11.45 9.71 0.43
C ALA A 378 -11.07 10.15 1.85
N ILE A 379 -10.67 11.42 2.04
CA ILE A 379 -10.35 12.02 3.34
C ILE A 379 -11.54 11.91 4.30
N ASP A 380 -12.73 12.30 3.86
CA ASP A 380 -13.96 12.25 4.67
C ASP A 380 -14.30 10.81 5.08
N SER A 381 -14.19 9.87 4.14
CA SER A 381 -14.45 8.45 4.38
C SER A 381 -13.46 7.84 5.38
N LEU A 382 -12.17 8.11 5.23
CA LEU A 382 -11.11 7.64 6.14
C LEU A 382 -11.24 8.27 7.52
N THR A 383 -11.63 9.54 7.60
CA THR A 383 -11.90 10.22 8.87
C THR A 383 -13.09 9.59 9.60
N GLN A 384 -14.17 9.26 8.89
CA GLN A 384 -15.31 8.54 9.48
C GLN A 384 -14.92 7.13 9.90
N GLN A 385 -14.12 6.42 9.08
CA GLN A 385 -13.59 5.09 9.39
C GLN A 385 -12.81 5.08 10.71
N SER A 386 -11.95 6.08 10.94
CA SER A 386 -11.21 6.21 12.21
C SER A 386 -12.13 6.29 13.41
N LYS A 387 -13.24 7.06 13.32
CA LYS A 387 -14.26 7.17 14.38
C LYS A 387 -14.96 5.82 14.63
N ASP A 388 -15.30 5.10 13.57
CA ASP A 388 -15.96 3.80 13.67
C ASP A 388 -15.00 2.73 14.26
N LEU A 389 -13.71 2.78 13.94
CA LEU A 389 -12.67 1.95 14.58
C LEU A 389 -12.53 2.23 16.08
N VAL A 390 -12.62 3.49 16.52
CA VAL A 390 -12.66 3.85 17.95
C VAL A 390 -13.90 3.29 18.63
N ALA A 391 -15.08 3.38 18.00
CA ALA A 391 -16.30 2.78 18.51
C ALA A 391 -16.18 1.25 18.63
N ALA A 392 -15.62 0.60 17.61
CA ALA A 392 -15.34 -0.84 17.61
C ALA A 392 -14.38 -1.25 18.75
N ALA A 393 -13.33 -0.47 19.00
CA ALA A 393 -12.43 -0.69 20.13
C ALA A 393 -13.15 -0.62 21.47
N ASN A 394 -14.02 0.37 21.67
CA ASN A 394 -14.82 0.52 22.88
C ASN A 394 -15.76 -0.68 23.10
N ALA A 395 -16.39 -1.21 22.05
CA ALA A 395 -17.30 -2.35 22.14
C ALA A 395 -16.62 -3.63 22.66
N ILE A 396 -15.33 -3.83 22.35
CA ILE A 396 -14.52 -4.93 22.88
C ILE A 396 -13.75 -4.55 24.15
N GLY A 397 -14.09 -3.42 24.78
CA GLY A 397 -13.57 -2.97 26.07
C GLY A 397 -12.22 -2.25 26.00
N ILE A 398 -11.71 -1.84 24.84
CA ILE A 398 -10.51 -1.04 24.69
C ILE A 398 -10.89 0.45 24.66
N THR A 399 -10.88 1.09 25.83
CA THR A 399 -11.42 2.45 26.04
C THR A 399 -10.36 3.56 26.00
N LYS A 400 -9.06 3.21 26.00
CA LYS A 400 -7.95 4.17 25.90
C LYS A 400 -7.23 3.92 24.58
N LEU A 401 -7.67 4.60 23.53
CA LEU A 401 -7.09 4.54 22.21
C LEU A 401 -6.60 5.95 21.84
N THR A 402 -5.29 6.17 21.94
CA THR A 402 -4.65 7.41 21.48
C THR A 402 -4.18 7.18 20.07
N LEU A 403 -4.76 7.89 19.13
CA LEU A 403 -4.39 7.84 17.71
C LEU A 403 -3.43 8.98 17.40
N VAL A 404 -2.52 8.75 16.46
CA VAL A 404 -1.75 9.81 15.83
C VAL A 404 -2.73 10.72 15.08
N GLN A 405 -2.56 12.02 15.22
CA GLN A 405 -3.33 13.04 14.50
C GLN A 405 -2.39 13.77 13.55
N PRO A 406 -2.89 14.35 12.43
CA PRO A 406 -2.10 15.18 11.52
C PRO A 406 -1.51 16.38 12.22
#